data_04bca58ceef3083bbca54a2851df4321
#
_entry.id   04bca58ceef3083bbca54a2851df4321
#
_cell.length_a   1.000
_cell.length_b   1.000
_cell.length_c   1.000
_cell.angle_alpha   90.00
_cell.angle_beta   90.00
_cell.angle_gamma   90.00
#
_symmetry.space_group_name_H-M   'P 1'
#
loop_
_entity.id
_entity.type
_entity.pdbx_description
1 polymer ?
#
loop_
_entity_poly.entity_id
_entity_poly.type
_entity_poly.pdbx_seq_one_letter_code
_entity_poly.pdbx_strand_id
1 'polypeptide(L)'
;MKARLPVLAAALWWGSLTAIGFMAVPLLFANASSPAVAGQLAARLFTAQTYLSLGCGLVLLYTTRLQGWVLAGLILDLLIEFAAAPRIRARENLALWHGAGTAMYALQWLCALVVLWKLSRGSASSPTSASASPS
;
A
#
# COMPACT_ATOMS: atom_id res chain seq x y z
N MET A 1 23.89 -2.12 1.64
CA MET A 1 22.75 -1.34 2.16
C MET A 1 21.76 -0.90 1.06
N LYS A 2 22.25 -0.46 -0.11
CA LYS A 2 21.37 0.01 -1.22
C LYS A 2 20.35 -1.05 -1.72
N ALA A 3 20.68 -2.34 -1.69
CA ALA A 3 19.80 -3.43 -2.13
C ALA A 3 18.63 -3.75 -1.15
N ARG A 4 18.72 -3.34 0.11
CA ARG A 4 17.68 -3.60 1.13
C ARG A 4 16.61 -2.51 1.20
N LEU A 5 16.93 -1.29 0.80
CA LEU A 5 16.02 -0.15 0.87
C LEU A 5 14.72 -0.37 0.10
N PRO A 6 14.72 -0.84 -1.18
CA PRO A 6 13.47 -1.08 -1.89
C PRO A 6 12.63 -2.20 -1.27
N VAL A 7 13.24 -3.25 -0.72
CA VAL A 7 12.51 -4.32 -0.04
C VAL A 7 11.83 -3.78 1.22
N LEU A 8 12.53 -2.96 2.01
CA LEU A 8 11.97 -2.33 3.21
C LEU A 8 10.84 -1.36 2.87
N ALA A 9 11.01 -0.53 1.83
CA ALA A 9 9.96 0.37 1.38
C ALA A 9 8.71 -0.39 0.89
N ALA A 10 8.89 -1.48 0.13
CA ALA A 10 7.78 -2.31 -0.32
C ALA A 10 7.10 -3.04 0.85
N ALA A 11 7.86 -3.55 1.81
CA ALA A 11 7.33 -4.20 3.01
C ALA A 11 6.55 -3.23 3.89
N LEU A 12 7.04 -2.01 4.07
CA LEU A 12 6.35 -0.95 4.80
C LEU A 12 5.05 -0.55 4.09
N TRP A 13 5.09 -0.37 2.78
CA TRP A 13 3.92 -0.02 1.99
C TRP A 13 2.84 -1.11 2.07
N TRP A 14 3.16 -2.35 1.76
CA TRP A 14 2.22 -3.46 1.82
C TRP A 14 1.75 -3.75 3.25
N GLY A 15 2.66 -3.72 4.23
CA GLY A 15 2.35 -3.97 5.63
C GLY A 15 1.42 -2.92 6.23
N SER A 16 1.62 -1.64 5.92
CA SER A 16 0.74 -0.56 6.38
C SER A 16 -0.66 -0.66 5.76
N LEU A 17 -0.77 -0.95 4.46
CA LEU A 17 -2.05 -1.22 3.80
C LEU A 17 -2.79 -2.39 4.47
N THR A 18 -2.07 -3.47 4.78
CA THR A 18 -2.62 -4.62 5.48
C THR A 18 -3.12 -4.25 6.88
N ALA A 19 -2.29 -3.58 7.67
CA ALA A 19 -2.63 -3.20 9.03
C ALA A 19 -3.83 -2.23 9.09
N ILE A 20 -3.87 -1.23 8.22
CA ILE A 20 -4.97 -0.24 8.22
C ILE A 20 -6.25 -0.86 7.68
N GLY A 21 -6.22 -1.49 6.50
CA GLY A 21 -7.43 -2.00 5.85
C GLY A 21 -8.06 -3.19 6.56
N PHE A 22 -7.25 -4.12 7.05
CA PHE A 22 -7.75 -5.38 7.60
C PHE A 22 -7.78 -5.46 9.14
N MET A 23 -7.12 -4.54 9.83
CA MET A 23 -7.11 -4.50 11.30
C MET A 23 -7.67 -3.19 11.85
N ALA A 24 -7.05 -2.06 11.57
CA ALA A 24 -7.38 -0.80 12.22
C ALA A 24 -8.81 -0.34 11.88
N VAL A 25 -9.19 -0.33 10.63
CA VAL A 25 -10.53 0.11 10.21
C VAL A 25 -11.64 -0.80 10.75
N PRO A 26 -11.59 -2.14 10.64
CA PRO A 26 -12.57 -3.00 11.28
C PRO A 26 -12.66 -2.80 12.80
N LEU A 27 -11.53 -2.65 13.49
CA LEU A 27 -11.52 -2.39 14.93
C LEU A 27 -12.13 -1.03 15.29
N LEU A 28 -11.94 0.01 14.47
CA LEU A 28 -12.59 1.30 14.67
C LEU A 28 -14.11 1.17 14.61
N PHE A 29 -14.64 0.48 13.59
CA PHE A 29 -16.09 0.29 13.46
C PHE A 29 -16.67 -0.61 14.55
N ALA A 30 -15.91 -1.54 15.11
CA ALA A 30 -16.34 -2.40 16.20
C ALA A 30 -16.35 -1.69 17.56
N ASN A 31 -15.53 -0.66 17.78
CA ASN A 31 -15.27 -0.09 19.11
C ASN A 31 -15.58 1.41 19.23
N ALA A 32 -15.82 2.11 18.14
CA ALA A 32 -16.14 3.55 18.21
C ALA A 32 -17.56 3.79 18.78
N SER A 33 -17.75 4.95 19.38
CA SER A 33 -19.02 5.35 19.98
C SER A 33 -20.18 5.47 18.97
N SER A 34 -19.87 5.67 17.70
CA SER A 34 -20.83 5.67 16.59
C SER A 34 -20.14 5.37 15.25
N PRO A 35 -20.90 4.89 14.23
CA PRO A 35 -20.38 4.71 12.89
C PRO A 35 -19.82 6.01 12.27
N ALA A 36 -20.38 7.16 12.62
CA ALA A 36 -19.91 8.46 12.15
C ALA A 36 -18.51 8.78 12.67
N VAL A 37 -18.25 8.53 13.96
CA VAL A 37 -16.92 8.70 14.57
C VAL A 37 -15.93 7.71 13.97
N ALA A 38 -16.31 6.44 13.80
CA ALA A 38 -15.49 5.44 13.14
C ALA A 38 -15.08 5.87 11.72
N GLY A 39 -16.04 6.35 10.92
CA GLY A 39 -15.80 6.82 9.56
C GLY A 39 -14.86 8.03 9.49
N GLN A 40 -14.98 8.98 10.44
CA GLN A 40 -14.05 10.13 10.51
C GLN A 40 -12.62 9.71 10.84
N LEU A 41 -12.45 8.80 11.80
CA LEU A 41 -11.14 8.27 12.16
C LEU A 41 -10.53 7.43 11.03
N ALA A 42 -11.34 6.58 10.39
CA ALA A 42 -10.92 5.80 9.23
C ALA A 42 -10.46 6.72 8.09
N ALA A 43 -11.18 7.81 7.81
CA ALA A 43 -10.79 8.77 6.79
C ALA A 43 -9.42 9.39 7.07
N ARG A 44 -9.12 9.73 8.33
CA ARG A 44 -7.79 10.25 8.71
C ARG A 44 -6.69 9.21 8.55
N LEU A 45 -6.97 7.94 8.87
CA LEU A 45 -6.03 6.84 8.66
C LEU A 45 -5.73 6.63 7.17
N PHE A 46 -6.74 6.67 6.31
CA PHE A 46 -6.55 6.54 4.86
C PHE A 46 -5.76 7.72 4.29
N THR A 47 -6.02 8.95 4.71
CA THR A 47 -5.21 10.11 4.30
C THR A 47 -3.74 9.95 4.75
N ALA A 48 -3.49 9.51 5.98
CA ALA A 48 -2.13 9.23 6.45
C ALA A 48 -1.47 8.08 5.64
N GLN A 49 -2.25 7.05 5.30
CA GLN A 49 -1.79 5.96 4.45
C GLN A 49 -1.39 6.45 3.05
N THR A 50 -2.15 7.38 2.47
CA THR A 50 -1.80 7.99 1.17
C THR A 50 -0.43 8.65 1.21
N TYR A 51 -0.12 9.45 2.23
CA TYR A 51 1.21 10.05 2.37
C TYR A 51 2.32 9.00 2.53
N LEU A 52 2.06 7.94 3.29
CA LEU A 52 3.01 6.85 3.46
C LEU A 52 3.22 6.09 2.13
N SER A 53 2.14 5.80 1.40
CA SER A 53 2.20 5.17 0.08
C SER A 53 3.00 5.99 -0.91
N LEU A 54 2.78 7.31 -0.96
CA LEU A 54 3.54 8.23 -1.80
C LEU A 54 5.02 8.21 -1.46
N GLY A 55 5.38 8.28 -0.17
CA GLY A 55 6.78 8.21 0.28
C GLY A 55 7.45 6.90 -0.12
N CYS A 56 6.84 5.76 0.18
CA CYS A 56 7.35 4.44 -0.23
C CYS A 56 7.41 4.31 -1.75
N GLY A 57 6.37 4.75 -2.45
CA GLY A 57 6.28 4.71 -3.90
C GLY A 57 7.38 5.51 -4.59
N LEU A 58 7.68 6.71 -4.12
CA LEU A 58 8.79 7.52 -4.64
C LEU A 58 10.14 6.81 -4.47
N VAL A 59 10.39 6.23 -3.30
CA VAL A 59 11.60 5.42 -3.07
C VAL A 59 11.67 4.25 -4.06
N LEU A 60 10.56 3.54 -4.27
CA LEU A 60 10.47 2.40 -5.18
C LEU A 60 10.64 2.81 -6.64
N LEU A 61 10.04 3.91 -7.08
CA LEU A 61 10.20 4.44 -8.44
C LEU A 61 11.66 4.81 -8.75
N TYR A 62 12.36 5.36 -7.75
CA TYR A 62 13.76 5.74 -7.92
C TYR A 62 14.71 4.55 -7.86
N THR A 63 14.40 3.51 -7.06
CA THR A 63 15.34 2.43 -6.74
C THR A 63 15.07 1.12 -7.49
N THR A 64 13.92 0.97 -8.17
CA THR A 64 13.53 -0.28 -8.83
C THR A 64 13.14 -0.08 -10.29
N ARG A 65 13.08 -1.20 -11.04
CA ARG A 65 12.54 -1.23 -12.40
C ARG A 65 11.07 -1.69 -12.45
N LEU A 66 10.41 -1.80 -11.30
CA LEU A 66 9.01 -2.22 -11.19
C LEU A 66 8.02 -1.05 -11.29
N GLN A 67 8.39 -0.02 -12.05
CA GLN A 67 7.70 1.27 -12.14
C GLN A 67 6.21 1.12 -12.49
N GLY A 68 5.86 0.19 -13.39
CA GLY A 68 4.46 -0.03 -13.77
C GLY A 68 3.57 -0.45 -12.61
N TRP A 69 4.02 -1.38 -11.78
CA TRP A 69 3.28 -1.83 -10.61
C TRP A 69 3.21 -0.78 -9.50
N VAL A 70 4.31 -0.04 -9.31
CA VAL A 70 4.34 1.05 -8.33
C VAL A 70 3.42 2.19 -8.75
N LEU A 71 3.49 2.63 -10.02
CA LEU A 71 2.63 3.67 -10.55
C LEU A 71 1.15 3.28 -10.51
N ALA A 72 0.81 2.04 -10.89
CA ALA A 72 -0.57 1.55 -10.80
C ALA A 72 -1.10 1.65 -9.36
N GLY A 73 -0.32 1.21 -8.37
CA GLY A 73 -0.70 1.31 -6.97
C GLY A 73 -0.85 2.76 -6.48
N LEU A 74 0.06 3.66 -6.87
CA LEU A 74 -0.03 5.08 -6.51
C LEU A 74 -1.20 5.80 -7.19
N ILE A 75 -1.51 5.48 -8.44
CA ILE A 75 -2.69 6.04 -9.14
C ILE A 75 -3.96 5.60 -8.42
N LEU A 76 -4.07 4.33 -8.04
CA LEU A 76 -5.21 3.83 -7.28
C LEU A 76 -5.35 4.55 -5.93
N ASP A 77 -4.24 4.77 -5.23
CA ASP A 77 -4.19 5.50 -3.97
C ASP A 77 -4.73 6.94 -4.12
N LEU A 78 -4.24 7.66 -5.13
CA LEU A 78 -4.70 9.02 -5.43
C LEU A 78 -6.18 9.05 -5.85
N LEU A 79 -6.66 8.06 -6.60
CA LEU A 79 -8.08 7.93 -6.95
C LEU A 79 -8.95 7.70 -5.72
N ILE A 80 -8.49 6.90 -4.76
CA ILE A 80 -9.20 6.70 -3.49
C ILE A 80 -9.29 8.02 -2.74
N GLU A 81 -8.18 8.74 -2.54
CA GLU A 81 -8.15 9.97 -1.73
C GLU A 81 -8.91 11.12 -2.40
N PHE A 82 -8.74 11.34 -3.70
CA PHE A 82 -9.27 12.52 -4.38
C PHE A 82 -10.58 12.28 -5.15
N ALA A 83 -10.93 11.06 -5.49
CA ALA A 83 -12.18 10.76 -6.17
C ALA A 83 -13.20 10.04 -5.27
N ALA A 84 -12.83 8.94 -4.62
CA ALA A 84 -13.77 8.17 -3.82
C ALA A 84 -14.04 8.81 -2.45
N ALA A 85 -13.02 9.19 -1.71
CA ALA A 85 -13.14 9.70 -0.36
C ALA A 85 -14.02 10.96 -0.23
N PRO A 86 -13.93 11.98 -1.11
CA PRO A 86 -14.83 13.14 -1.05
C PRO A 86 -16.31 12.77 -1.23
N ARG A 87 -16.60 11.84 -2.15
CA ARG A 87 -17.98 11.39 -2.44
C ARG A 87 -18.53 10.53 -1.33
N ILE A 88 -17.71 9.68 -0.70
CA ILE A 88 -18.09 8.91 0.49
C ILE A 88 -18.41 9.87 1.64
N ARG A 89 -17.60 10.89 1.88
CA ARG A 89 -17.85 11.91 2.92
C ARG A 89 -19.11 12.72 2.65
N ALA A 90 -19.39 13.06 1.39
CA ALA A 90 -20.60 13.76 0.97
C ALA A 90 -21.84 12.84 0.94
N ARG A 91 -21.70 11.55 1.19
CA ARG A 91 -22.73 10.51 1.09
C ARG A 91 -23.41 10.42 -0.28
N GLU A 92 -22.70 10.83 -1.33
CA GLU A 92 -23.15 10.69 -2.70
C GLU A 92 -23.05 9.23 -3.15
N ASN A 93 -24.21 8.59 -3.39
CA ASN A 93 -24.25 7.18 -3.79
C ASN A 93 -23.26 6.30 -2.98
N LEU A 94 -23.44 6.29 -1.66
CA LEU A 94 -22.51 5.72 -0.69
C LEU A 94 -22.14 4.27 -1.01
N ALA A 95 -23.11 3.45 -1.41
CA ALA A 95 -22.87 2.03 -1.74
C ALA A 95 -21.92 1.88 -2.93
N LEU A 96 -22.10 2.69 -3.98
CA LEU A 96 -21.24 2.66 -5.16
C LEU A 96 -19.80 3.10 -4.83
N TRP A 97 -19.66 4.27 -4.18
CA TRP A 97 -18.34 4.83 -3.91
C TRP A 97 -17.58 4.09 -2.83
N HIS A 98 -18.28 3.54 -1.85
CA HIS A 98 -17.67 2.66 -0.85
C HIS A 98 -17.20 1.34 -1.48
N GLY A 99 -18.01 0.74 -2.34
CA GLY A 99 -17.62 -0.46 -3.10
C GLY A 99 -16.45 -0.21 -4.04
N ALA A 100 -16.48 0.90 -4.81
CA ALA A 100 -15.39 1.29 -5.70
C ALA A 100 -14.10 1.58 -4.93
N GLY A 101 -14.18 2.31 -3.82
CA GLY A 101 -13.03 2.59 -2.94
C GLY A 101 -12.42 1.31 -2.37
N THR A 102 -13.24 0.39 -1.92
CA THR A 102 -12.79 -0.93 -1.43
C THR A 102 -12.10 -1.75 -2.52
N ALA A 103 -12.65 -1.78 -3.74
CA ALA A 103 -12.05 -2.47 -4.87
C ALA A 103 -10.70 -1.85 -5.27
N MET A 104 -10.63 -0.51 -5.34
CA MET A 104 -9.37 0.20 -5.63
C MET A 104 -8.32 -0.05 -4.54
N TYR A 105 -8.72 -0.08 -3.28
CA TYR A 105 -7.83 -0.40 -2.16
C TYR A 105 -7.27 -1.82 -2.25
N ALA A 106 -8.12 -2.80 -2.56
CA ALA A 106 -7.70 -4.19 -2.76
C ALA A 106 -6.72 -4.32 -3.94
N LEU A 107 -6.96 -3.61 -5.04
CA LEU A 107 -6.05 -3.58 -6.19
C LEU A 107 -4.71 -2.91 -5.83
N GLN A 108 -4.72 -1.80 -5.10
CA GLN A 108 -3.50 -1.16 -4.58
C GLN A 108 -2.71 -2.11 -3.69
N TRP A 109 -3.39 -2.80 -2.77
CA TRP A 109 -2.79 -3.81 -1.89
C TRP A 109 -2.12 -4.94 -2.69
N LEU A 110 -2.77 -5.42 -3.77
CA LEU A 110 -2.19 -6.43 -4.67
C LEU A 110 -0.96 -5.88 -5.42
N CYS A 111 -1.00 -4.63 -5.91
CA CYS A 111 0.16 -4.01 -6.54
C CYS A 111 1.37 -3.97 -5.59
N ALA A 112 1.16 -3.55 -4.34
CA ALA A 112 2.21 -3.50 -3.33
C ALA A 112 2.75 -4.91 -3.00
N LEU A 113 1.87 -5.91 -2.91
CA LEU A 113 2.26 -7.31 -2.71
C LEU A 113 3.12 -7.84 -3.87
N VAL A 114 2.74 -7.57 -5.12
CA VAL A 114 3.52 -7.98 -6.31
C VAL A 114 4.90 -7.35 -6.31
N VAL A 115 5.00 -6.06 -5.97
CA VAL A 115 6.28 -5.36 -5.85
C VAL A 115 7.16 -6.02 -4.80
N LEU A 116 6.62 -6.25 -3.59
CA LEU A 116 7.34 -6.90 -2.50
C LEU A 116 7.80 -8.32 -2.88
N TRP A 117 6.90 -9.10 -3.48
CA TRP A 117 7.18 -10.46 -3.93
C TRP A 117 8.33 -10.53 -4.96
N LYS A 118 8.29 -9.66 -5.97
CA LYS A 118 9.33 -9.60 -7.01
C LYS A 118 10.69 -9.18 -6.43
N LEU A 119 10.72 -8.22 -5.51
CA LEU A 119 11.94 -7.75 -4.87
C LEU A 119 12.56 -8.80 -3.94
N SER A 120 11.73 -9.53 -3.18
CA SER A 120 12.20 -10.58 -2.27
C SER A 120 12.83 -11.76 -3.03
N ARG A 121 12.27 -12.14 -4.19
CA ARG A 121 12.85 -13.19 -5.05
C ARG A 121 14.19 -12.78 -5.67
N GLY A 122 14.32 -11.53 -6.12
CA GLY A 122 15.55 -11.01 -6.68
C GLY A 122 16.73 -10.99 -5.68
N SER A 123 16.42 -10.84 -4.39
CA SER A 123 17.45 -10.86 -3.33
C SER A 123 17.95 -12.27 -2.97
N ALA A 124 17.18 -13.30 -3.28
CA ALA A 124 17.52 -14.70 -2.94
C ALA A 124 18.42 -15.38 -3.99
N SER A 125 18.59 -14.81 -5.17
CA SER A 125 19.29 -15.42 -6.31
C SER A 125 20.74 -14.95 -6.52
N SER A 126 21.40 -14.34 -5.53
CA SER A 126 22.84 -14.07 -5.60
C SER A 126 23.61 -15.34 -5.24
N PRO A 127 24.24 -16.05 -6.19
CA PRO A 127 25.05 -17.21 -5.87
C PRO A 127 26.30 -16.73 -5.11
N THR A 128 26.53 -17.32 -3.95
CA THR A 128 27.84 -17.26 -3.28
C THR A 128 28.87 -17.86 -4.24
N SER A 129 29.69 -17.03 -4.85
CA SER A 129 30.87 -17.49 -5.57
C SER A 129 31.78 -18.13 -4.56
N ALA A 130 31.67 -19.46 -4.41
CA ALA A 130 32.64 -20.25 -3.74
C ALA A 130 33.93 -20.13 -4.57
N SER A 131 34.93 -19.41 -4.06
CA SER A 131 36.28 -19.36 -4.56
C SER A 131 36.86 -20.76 -4.46
N ALA A 132 36.89 -21.50 -5.56
CA ALA A 132 37.76 -22.65 -5.70
C ALA A 132 39.18 -22.11 -5.79
N SER A 133 39.98 -22.30 -4.74
CA SER A 133 41.41 -22.16 -4.77
C SER A 133 41.99 -23.32 -5.58
N PRO A 134 42.77 -23.09 -6.63
CA PRO A 134 43.59 -24.14 -7.19
C PRO A 134 44.84 -24.32 -6.30
N SER A 135 45.02 -25.51 -5.82
CA SER A 135 46.27 -26.02 -5.22
C SER A 135 47.33 -26.32 -6.27
#